data_e1f7a202eb76e42227e01f328aa81a0d
#
_entry.id   e1f7a202eb76e42227e01f328aa81a0d
#
_cell.length_a   1.000
_cell.length_b   1.000
_cell.length_c   1.000
_cell.angle_alpha   90.00
_cell.angle_beta   90.00
_cell.angle_gamma   90.00
#
_symmetry.space_group_name_H-M   'P 1'
#
loop_
_entity.id
_entity.type
_entity.pdbx_description
1 polymer ?
#
loop_
_entity_poly.entity_id
_entity_poly.type
_entity_poly.pdbx_seq_one_letter_code
_entity_poly.pdbx_strand_id
1 'polypeptide(L)'
;MAFTKRPLFHEGEIAVHTRLGIADQVAAARIRSVMTPQHQVFFADLPYVILGLLDDRGYPWAIPLFGREGFIRIVSDSRLYFQALPALRDALSVALRVGQKIAVLGIQLNTRRRNRVNGVIAAIDSTGFMLEVEQSF
;
A
#
# COMPACT_ATOMS: atom_id res chain seq x y z
N MET A 1 22.19 12.51 13.24
CA MET A 1 20.74 12.70 13.44
C MET A 1 20.12 11.35 13.72
N ALA A 2 19.59 11.15 14.89
CA ALA A 2 18.84 9.93 15.19
C ALA A 2 17.50 9.99 14.43
N PHE A 3 17.32 9.09 13.47
CA PHE A 3 16.01 8.87 12.86
C PHE A 3 15.09 8.33 13.96
N THR A 4 14.22 9.16 14.47
CA THR A 4 13.18 8.74 15.40
C THR A 4 12.30 7.76 14.61
N LYS A 5 12.45 6.47 14.90
CA LYS A 5 11.62 5.42 14.32
C LYS A 5 10.17 5.77 14.66
N ARG A 6 9.36 6.11 13.64
CA ARG A 6 7.94 6.40 13.85
C ARG A 6 7.30 5.24 14.62
N PRO A 7 6.45 5.51 15.61
CA PRO A 7 5.74 4.45 16.31
C PRO A 7 4.97 3.62 15.28
N LEU A 8 5.01 2.29 15.43
CA LEU A 8 4.39 1.34 14.51
C LEU A 8 2.86 1.48 14.49
N PHE A 9 2.28 1.87 15.62
CA PHE A 9 0.86 2.07 15.82
C PHE A 9 0.56 3.51 16.26
N HIS A 10 -0.54 4.02 15.75
CA HIS A 10 -1.13 5.28 16.21
C HIS A 10 -1.79 5.10 17.59
N GLU A 11 -1.91 6.17 18.37
CA GLU A 11 -2.50 6.13 19.72
C GLU A 11 -3.89 5.49 19.75
N GLY A 12 -4.72 5.74 18.73
CA GLY A 12 -6.05 5.13 18.59
C GLY A 12 -5.99 3.61 18.37
N GLU A 13 -5.00 3.11 17.64
CA GLU A 13 -4.79 1.67 17.44
C GLU A 13 -4.36 1.03 18.76
N ILE A 14 -3.44 1.65 19.50
CA ILE A 14 -3.00 1.20 20.82
C ILE A 14 -4.18 1.13 21.80
N ALA A 15 -5.05 2.14 21.80
CA ALA A 15 -6.25 2.16 22.64
C ALA A 15 -7.20 0.99 22.33
N VAL A 16 -7.39 0.66 21.06
CA VAL A 16 -8.20 -0.47 20.61
C VAL A 16 -7.54 -1.80 21.01
N HIS A 17 -6.23 -1.96 20.79
CA HIS A 17 -5.48 -3.14 21.21
C HIS A 17 -5.63 -3.40 22.71
N THR A 18 -5.48 -2.34 23.52
CA THR A 18 -5.64 -2.42 24.98
C THR A 18 -7.04 -2.89 25.37
N ARG A 19 -8.09 -2.32 24.75
CA ARG A 19 -9.49 -2.72 25.02
C ARG A 19 -9.80 -4.16 24.64
N LEU A 20 -9.15 -4.67 23.59
CA LEU A 20 -9.34 -6.03 23.10
C LEU A 20 -8.38 -7.05 23.74
N GLY A 21 -7.48 -6.62 24.61
CA GLY A 21 -6.48 -7.49 25.23
C GLY A 21 -5.46 -8.03 24.23
N ILE A 22 -5.21 -7.33 23.12
CA ILE A 22 -4.23 -7.70 22.09
C ILE A 22 -2.89 -7.09 22.48
N ALA A 23 -1.86 -7.93 22.64
CA ALA A 23 -0.50 -7.46 22.88
C ALA A 23 0.06 -6.80 21.62
N ASP A 24 0.59 -5.57 21.74
CA ASP A 24 1.17 -4.82 20.63
C ASP A 24 2.28 -5.60 19.91
N GLN A 25 3.06 -6.39 20.61
CA GLN A 25 4.11 -7.24 20.03
C GLN A 25 3.54 -8.28 19.06
N VAL A 26 2.37 -8.86 19.35
CA VAL A 26 1.72 -9.85 18.48
C VAL A 26 1.21 -9.19 17.20
N ALA A 27 0.61 -8.00 17.32
CA ALA A 27 0.18 -7.22 16.17
C ALA A 27 1.39 -6.73 15.34
N ALA A 28 2.43 -6.24 16.01
CA ALA A 28 3.66 -5.75 15.39
C ALA A 28 4.43 -6.83 14.61
N ALA A 29 4.40 -8.09 15.06
CA ALA A 29 5.08 -9.19 14.41
C ALA A 29 4.58 -9.48 12.96
N ARG A 30 3.39 -8.98 12.61
CA ARG A 30 2.81 -9.13 11.26
C ARG A 30 3.17 -8.00 10.31
N ILE A 31 3.70 -6.89 10.83
CA ILE A 31 4.04 -5.71 10.03
C ILE A 31 5.54 -5.73 9.75
N ARG A 32 5.90 -5.67 8.48
CA ARG A 32 7.27 -5.68 7.98
C ARG A 32 7.56 -4.36 7.27
N SER A 33 8.81 -3.94 7.28
CA SER A 33 9.26 -2.75 6.51
C SER A 33 9.50 -3.04 5.02
N VAL A 34 9.56 -4.32 4.65
CA VAL A 34 9.77 -4.79 3.29
C VAL A 34 8.81 -5.94 2.97
N MET A 35 8.58 -6.17 1.70
CA MET A 35 7.78 -7.30 1.22
C MET A 35 8.60 -8.59 1.28
N THR A 36 8.00 -9.65 1.81
CA THR A 36 8.57 -11.00 1.68
C THR A 36 8.53 -11.44 0.22
N PRO A 37 9.36 -12.43 -0.21
CA PRO A 37 9.28 -13.00 -1.55
C PRO A 37 7.86 -13.47 -1.91
N GLN A 38 7.14 -14.03 -0.95
CA GLN A 38 5.76 -14.47 -1.11
C GLN A 38 4.79 -13.31 -1.38
N HIS A 39 4.97 -12.16 -0.72
CA HIS A 39 4.19 -10.95 -0.98
C HIS A 39 4.51 -10.36 -2.36
N GLN A 40 5.77 -10.40 -2.78
CA GLN A 40 6.17 -9.93 -4.10
C GLN A 40 5.46 -10.71 -5.21
N VAL A 41 5.50 -12.05 -5.16
CA VAL A 41 4.79 -12.92 -6.11
C VAL A 41 3.29 -12.63 -6.08
N PHE A 42 2.72 -12.51 -4.89
CA PHE A 42 1.29 -12.21 -4.73
C PHE A 42 0.87 -10.92 -5.46
N PHE A 43 1.59 -9.81 -5.25
CA PHE A 43 1.25 -8.54 -5.90
C PHE A 43 1.48 -8.57 -7.41
N ALA A 44 2.52 -9.25 -7.90
CA ALA A 44 2.82 -9.35 -9.32
C ALA A 44 1.73 -10.09 -10.12
N ASP A 45 1.03 -11.02 -9.48
CA ASP A 45 -0.01 -11.85 -10.12
C ASP A 45 -1.42 -11.23 -10.10
N LEU A 46 -1.60 -10.08 -9.41
CA LEU A 46 -2.93 -9.50 -9.25
C LEU A 46 -3.41 -8.79 -10.52
N PRO A 47 -4.66 -9.02 -10.94
CA PRO A 47 -5.30 -8.27 -12.02
C PRO A 47 -5.89 -6.94 -11.56
N TYR A 48 -6.00 -6.71 -10.26
CA TYR A 48 -6.48 -5.48 -9.66
C TYR A 48 -5.99 -5.33 -8.21
N VAL A 49 -6.01 -4.12 -7.73
CA VAL A 49 -5.81 -3.75 -6.33
C VAL A 49 -6.79 -2.66 -5.94
N ILE A 50 -6.96 -2.43 -4.64
CA ILE A 50 -7.70 -1.29 -4.12
C ILE A 50 -6.70 -0.32 -3.51
N LEU A 51 -6.69 0.92 -4.02
CA LEU A 51 -5.89 2.00 -3.48
C LEU A 51 -6.67 2.75 -2.39
N GLY A 52 -6.03 3.01 -1.27
CA GLY A 52 -6.52 3.91 -0.24
C GLY A 52 -5.68 5.17 -0.21
N LEU A 53 -6.27 6.33 -0.35
CA LEU A 53 -5.58 7.61 -0.32
C LEU A 53 -6.49 8.75 0.17
N LEU A 54 -5.89 9.88 0.51
CA LEU A 54 -6.62 11.10 0.83
C LEU A 54 -6.57 12.06 -0.37
N ASP A 55 -7.69 12.72 -0.65
CA ASP A 55 -7.72 13.80 -1.63
C ASP A 55 -7.12 15.10 -1.06
N ASP A 56 -7.10 16.16 -1.86
CA ASP A 56 -6.56 17.48 -1.48
C ASP A 56 -7.34 18.16 -0.34
N ARG A 57 -8.56 17.70 -0.08
CA ARG A 57 -9.41 18.16 1.01
C ARG A 57 -9.30 17.28 2.25
N GLY A 58 -8.52 16.19 2.20
CA GLY A 58 -8.35 15.24 3.27
C GLY A 58 -9.44 14.16 3.37
N TYR A 59 -10.30 14.03 2.35
CA TYR A 59 -11.30 12.96 2.32
C TYR A 59 -10.66 11.64 1.87
N PRO A 60 -10.97 10.52 2.55
CA PRO A 60 -10.47 9.22 2.17
C PRO A 60 -11.23 8.64 0.96
N TRP A 61 -10.47 8.03 0.06
CA TRP A 61 -10.98 7.33 -1.11
C TRP A 61 -10.47 5.90 -1.14
N ALA A 62 -11.34 4.99 -1.56
CA ALA A 62 -10.99 3.62 -1.90
C ALA A 62 -11.24 3.44 -3.40
N ILE A 63 -10.18 3.21 -4.17
CA ILE A 63 -10.23 3.22 -5.62
C ILE A 63 -9.74 1.88 -6.15
N PRO A 64 -10.61 1.12 -6.84
CA PRO A 64 -10.17 -0.07 -7.54
C PRO A 64 -9.31 0.33 -8.75
N LEU A 65 -8.14 -0.26 -8.85
CA LEU A 65 -7.21 -0.10 -9.94
C LEU A 65 -7.06 -1.43 -10.66
N PHE A 66 -7.47 -1.46 -11.92
CA PHE A 66 -7.36 -2.62 -12.78
C PHE A 66 -6.24 -2.42 -13.80
N GLY A 67 -5.57 -3.48 -14.17
CA GLY A 67 -4.56 -3.47 -15.21
C GLY A 67 -4.50 -4.79 -15.97
N ARG A 68 -3.72 -4.81 -17.04
CA ARG A 68 -3.38 -6.05 -17.72
C ARG A 68 -2.48 -6.87 -16.82
N GLU A 69 -2.38 -8.17 -17.06
CA GLU A 69 -1.43 -9.05 -16.39
C GLU A 69 -0.03 -8.42 -16.37
N GLY A 70 0.59 -8.39 -15.20
CA GLY A 70 1.90 -7.77 -15.02
C GLY A 70 1.90 -6.24 -14.90
N PHE A 71 0.75 -5.59 -14.73
CA PHE A 71 0.71 -4.13 -14.54
C PHE A 71 1.35 -3.68 -13.21
N ILE A 72 1.47 -4.59 -12.24
CA ILE A 72 2.22 -4.39 -11.01
C ILE A 72 3.57 -5.09 -11.17
N ARG A 73 4.65 -4.31 -11.20
CA ARG A 73 6.01 -4.81 -11.31
C ARG A 73 6.73 -4.69 -9.99
N ILE A 74 7.40 -5.77 -9.60
CA ILE A 74 8.29 -5.79 -8.44
C ILE A 74 9.62 -5.19 -8.87
N VAL A 75 10.00 -4.07 -8.29
CA VAL A 75 11.29 -3.42 -8.54
C VAL A 75 12.33 -3.86 -7.53
N SER A 76 11.92 -3.98 -6.26
CA SER A 76 12.72 -4.51 -5.16
C SER A 76 11.80 -5.03 -4.07
N ASP A 77 12.35 -5.48 -2.95
CA ASP A 77 11.59 -5.87 -1.76
C ASP A 77 10.84 -4.70 -1.10
N SER A 78 11.21 -3.47 -1.41
CA SER A 78 10.59 -2.25 -0.90
C SER A 78 9.96 -1.37 -1.98
N ARG A 79 9.95 -1.78 -3.26
CA ARG A 79 9.45 -0.96 -4.36
C ARG A 79 8.54 -1.71 -5.31
N LEU A 80 7.37 -1.13 -5.54
CA LEU A 80 6.38 -1.57 -6.54
C LEU A 80 6.20 -0.49 -7.60
N TYR A 81 6.11 -0.87 -8.87
CA TYR A 81 5.71 0.02 -9.95
C TYR A 81 4.34 -0.39 -10.49
N PHE A 82 3.42 0.56 -10.56
CA PHE A 82 2.07 0.38 -11.08
C PHE A 82 1.94 1.05 -12.44
N GLN A 83 1.76 0.26 -13.49
CA GLN A 83 1.58 0.74 -14.86
C GLN A 83 0.10 1.00 -15.14
N ALA A 84 -0.47 2.01 -14.50
CA ALA A 84 -1.91 2.23 -14.52
C ALA A 84 -2.32 3.71 -14.45
N LEU A 85 -1.42 4.64 -14.71
CA LEU A 85 -1.69 6.06 -14.55
C LEU A 85 -2.84 6.60 -15.42
N PRO A 86 -3.03 6.18 -16.68
CA PRO A 86 -4.17 6.61 -17.49
C PRO A 86 -5.52 6.29 -16.84
N ALA A 87 -5.67 5.04 -16.37
CA ALA A 87 -6.91 4.61 -15.71
C ALA A 87 -7.17 5.38 -14.40
N LEU A 88 -6.12 5.72 -13.66
CA LEU A 88 -6.22 6.52 -12.44
C LEU A 88 -6.62 7.97 -12.72
N ARG A 89 -6.12 8.57 -13.77
CA ARG A 89 -6.49 9.95 -14.17
C ARG A 89 -7.95 10.06 -14.54
N ASP A 90 -8.50 9.04 -15.18
CA ASP A 90 -9.91 8.99 -15.55
C ASP A 90 -10.83 8.74 -14.34
N ALA A 91 -10.36 7.95 -13.36
CA ALA A 91 -11.11 7.62 -12.16
C ALA A 91 -10.99 8.67 -11.04
N LEU A 92 -9.91 9.45 -11.05
CA LEU A 92 -9.58 10.43 -10.01
C LEU A 92 -9.62 11.84 -10.57
N SER A 93 -10.53 12.65 -10.05
CA SER A 93 -10.40 14.10 -10.11
C SER A 93 -9.22 14.62 -9.25
N VAL A 94 -8.41 13.73 -8.70
CA VAL A 94 -7.30 14.04 -7.78
C VAL A 94 -5.99 13.67 -8.44
N ALA A 95 -5.10 14.64 -8.58
CA ALA A 95 -3.75 14.40 -9.08
C ALA A 95 -2.92 13.61 -8.04
N LEU A 96 -2.33 12.50 -8.47
CA LEU A 96 -1.30 11.83 -7.67
C LEU A 96 -0.06 12.70 -7.56
N ARG A 97 0.58 12.68 -6.39
CA ARG A 97 1.77 13.49 -6.10
C ARG A 97 2.89 12.64 -5.50
N VAL A 98 4.12 12.95 -5.86
CA VAL A 98 5.30 12.42 -5.18
C VAL A 98 5.24 12.81 -3.69
N GLY A 99 5.54 11.86 -2.80
CA GLY A 99 5.43 12.04 -1.36
C GLY A 99 4.03 11.76 -0.77
N GLN A 100 3.02 11.55 -1.61
CA GLN A 100 1.68 11.20 -1.15
C GLN A 100 1.66 9.80 -0.54
N LYS A 101 1.00 9.67 0.61
CA LYS A 101 0.80 8.37 1.26
C LYS A 101 -0.31 7.61 0.57
N ILE A 102 -0.05 6.34 0.30
CA ILE A 102 -1.00 5.40 -0.31
C ILE A 102 -0.99 4.08 0.44
N ALA A 103 -2.17 3.51 0.63
CA ALA A 103 -2.36 2.11 0.99
C ALA A 103 -2.76 1.31 -0.25
N VAL A 104 -2.24 0.11 -0.39
CA VAL A 104 -2.60 -0.81 -1.48
C VAL A 104 -3.07 -2.13 -0.88
N LEU A 105 -4.32 -2.48 -1.14
CA LEU A 105 -4.91 -3.75 -0.74
C LEU A 105 -5.00 -4.67 -1.95
N GLY A 106 -4.28 -5.77 -1.93
CA GLY A 106 -4.40 -6.87 -2.87
C GLY A 106 -5.35 -7.94 -2.35
N ILE A 107 -6.22 -8.45 -3.20
CA ILE A 107 -7.17 -9.53 -2.89
C ILE A 107 -7.10 -10.56 -4.00
N GLN A 108 -6.87 -11.82 -3.62
CA GLN A 108 -6.87 -12.98 -4.49
C GLN A 108 -8.03 -13.89 -4.07
N LEU A 109 -9.15 -13.79 -4.80
CA LEU A 109 -10.41 -14.41 -4.39
C LEU A 109 -10.37 -15.94 -4.40
N ASN A 110 -9.69 -16.53 -5.38
CA ASN A 110 -9.57 -17.99 -5.55
C ASN A 110 -8.78 -18.67 -4.42
N THR A 111 -7.82 -17.97 -3.83
CA THR A 111 -7.00 -18.48 -2.72
C THR A 111 -7.41 -17.92 -1.36
N ARG A 112 -8.35 -16.98 -1.32
CA ARG A 112 -8.77 -16.22 -0.14
C ARG A 112 -7.63 -15.46 0.55
N ARG A 113 -6.61 -15.12 -0.21
CA ARG A 113 -5.46 -14.36 0.30
C ARG A 113 -5.68 -12.88 0.09
N ARG A 114 -5.25 -12.10 1.07
CA ARG A 114 -5.17 -10.65 0.98
C ARG A 114 -3.88 -10.20 1.65
N ASN A 115 -3.19 -9.30 1.00
CA ASN A 115 -2.01 -8.63 1.56
C ASN A 115 -2.16 -7.13 1.35
N ARG A 116 -1.60 -6.36 2.25
CA ARG A 116 -1.60 -4.90 2.17
C ARG A 116 -0.17 -4.38 2.25
N VAL A 117 0.09 -3.36 1.47
CA VAL A 117 1.28 -2.52 1.61
C VAL A 117 0.84 -1.07 1.81
N ASN A 118 1.53 -0.36 2.68
CA ASN A 118 1.42 1.07 2.85
C ASN A 118 2.75 1.70 2.49
N GLY A 119 2.72 2.86 1.90
CA GLY A 119 3.95 3.57 1.54
C GLY A 119 3.68 4.96 0.98
N VAL A 120 4.67 5.46 0.29
CA VAL A 120 4.62 6.79 -0.35
C VAL A 120 4.92 6.67 -1.84
N ILE A 121 4.31 7.55 -2.63
CA ILE A 121 4.66 7.67 -4.04
C ILE A 121 6.07 8.25 -4.15
N ALA A 122 7.00 7.47 -4.66
CA ALA A 122 8.40 7.87 -4.82
C ALA A 122 8.67 8.55 -6.17
N ALA A 123 7.95 8.18 -7.21
CA ALA A 123 8.08 8.75 -8.56
C ALA A 123 6.79 8.57 -9.36
N ILE A 124 6.57 9.44 -10.32
CA ILE A 124 5.45 9.38 -11.27
C ILE A 124 6.03 9.65 -12.67
N ASP A 125 5.64 8.84 -13.65
CA ASP A 125 5.95 9.05 -15.06
C ASP A 125 4.67 9.09 -15.91
N SER A 126 4.78 9.07 -17.23
CA SER A 126 3.64 9.15 -18.14
C SER A 126 2.76 7.90 -18.13
N THR A 127 3.25 6.76 -17.65
CA THR A 127 2.58 5.45 -17.70
C THR A 127 2.15 4.92 -16.35
N GLY A 128 2.76 5.39 -15.26
CA GLY A 128 2.49 4.85 -13.93
C GLY A 128 3.17 5.59 -12.80
N PHE A 129 3.24 4.92 -11.67
CA PHE A 129 3.87 5.45 -10.46
C PHE A 129 4.64 4.38 -9.70
N MET A 130 5.67 4.83 -8.99
CA MET A 130 6.49 4.02 -8.08
C MET A 130 6.01 4.20 -6.65
N LEU A 131 5.74 3.11 -5.97
CA LEU A 131 5.47 3.08 -4.53
C LEU A 131 6.73 2.63 -3.78
N GLU A 132 7.19 3.44 -2.84
CA GLU A 132 8.15 3.03 -1.83
C GLU A 132 7.38 2.47 -0.64
N VAL A 133 7.58 1.18 -0.33
CA VAL A 133 6.86 0.48 0.73
C VAL A 133 7.46 0.82 2.09
N GLU A 134 6.61 1.24 3.03
CA GLU A 134 6.98 1.50 4.43
C GLU A 134 6.50 0.37 5.35
N GLN A 135 5.38 -0.27 4.99
CA GLN A 135 4.77 -1.37 5.75
C GLN A 135 4.20 -2.42 4.81
N SER A 136 4.40 -3.69 5.13
CA SER A 136 3.85 -4.84 4.41
C SER A 136 3.27 -5.86 5.40
N PHE A 137 2.06 -6.34 5.17
CA PHE A 137 1.34 -7.31 6.00
C PHE A 137 0.18 -7.98 5.28
#